data_ed921d5d76884996caee6d8db0ffd4a8
#
_entry.id   ed921d5d76884996caee6d8db0ffd4a8
#
_cell.length_a   1.000
_cell.length_b   1.000
_cell.length_c   1.000
_cell.angle_alpha   90.00
_cell.angle_beta   90.00
_cell.angle_gamma   90.00
#
_symmetry.space_group_name_H-M   'P 1'
#
loop_
_entity.id
_entity.type
_entity.pdbx_description
1 polymer ?
#
loop_
_entity_poly.entity_id
_entity_poly.type
_entity_poly.pdbx_seq_one_letter_code
_entity_poly.pdbx_strand_id
1 'polypeptide(L)'
;HEPYRRQRQMCIRDRLYTMRLQLLADKQPIPSPGMNTMVTIRCDSDSPRNLSVPGNAILQKNGKACVFVYNPSDNKVSSREVTVVRLMSDGRSIITSDGLKPGDLIVSAGIHYIENGEIVKPLPVASETNIGGLL
;
A
#
# COMPACT_ATOMS: atom_id res chain seq x y z
N HIS A 1 37.13 -16.03 3.31
CA HIS A 1 35.84 -15.36 3.53
C HIS A 1 34.75 -16.23 2.92
N GLU A 2 34.13 -17.04 3.74
CA GLU A 2 32.92 -17.72 3.27
C GLU A 2 31.78 -16.73 3.16
N PRO A 3 31.06 -16.71 2.02
CA PRO A 3 29.84 -15.94 1.94
C PRO A 3 28.85 -16.50 2.95
N TYR A 4 28.35 -15.66 3.83
CA TYR A 4 27.38 -16.01 4.85
C TYR A 4 26.20 -16.74 4.22
N ARG A 5 26.16 -18.06 4.36
CA ARG A 5 24.98 -18.86 4.03
C ARG A 5 23.83 -18.35 4.89
N ARG A 6 22.80 -17.87 4.23
CA ARG A 6 21.51 -17.61 4.87
C ARG A 6 20.99 -18.92 5.45
N GLN A 7 21.25 -19.13 6.71
CA GLN A 7 20.71 -20.27 7.41
C GLN A 7 19.24 -19.99 7.73
N ARG A 8 18.35 -20.38 6.87
CA ARG A 8 16.92 -20.40 7.15
C ARG A 8 16.65 -21.56 8.08
N GLN A 9 16.52 -21.27 9.35
CA GLN A 9 15.98 -22.24 10.29
C GLN A 9 14.45 -22.10 10.28
N MET A 10 13.77 -23.07 9.68
CA MET A 10 12.34 -23.07 9.50
C MET A 10 11.69 -23.76 10.70
N CYS A 11 11.10 -23.01 11.64
CA CYS A 11 10.21 -23.56 12.65
C CYS A 11 8.82 -23.78 12.03
N ILE A 12 8.52 -24.99 11.63
CA ILE A 12 7.27 -25.37 10.95
C ILE A 12 6.03 -25.13 11.84
N ARG A 13 6.18 -25.15 13.15
CA ARG A 13 5.06 -24.97 14.11
C ARG A 13 4.67 -23.50 14.32
N ASP A 14 5.61 -22.58 14.35
CA ASP A 14 5.37 -21.19 14.80
C ASP A 14 5.38 -20.19 13.65
N ARG A 15 5.67 -20.64 12.43
CA ARG A 15 5.86 -19.75 11.24
C ARG A 15 6.87 -18.63 11.47
N LEU A 16 7.82 -18.86 12.38
CA LEU A 16 8.89 -17.94 12.69
C LEU A 16 10.13 -18.28 11.87
N TYR A 17 10.75 -17.25 11.34
CA TYR A 17 11.97 -17.38 10.53
C TYR A 17 13.08 -16.57 11.19
N THR A 18 14.24 -17.18 11.36
CA THR A 18 15.43 -16.46 11.83
C THR A 18 16.09 -15.76 10.64
N MET A 19 16.26 -14.45 10.77
CA MET A 19 16.95 -13.63 9.77
C MET A 19 18.24 -13.08 10.40
N ARG A 20 19.37 -13.26 9.71
CA ARG A 20 20.63 -12.64 10.07
C ARG A 20 20.95 -11.55 9.07
N LEU A 21 21.27 -10.37 9.58
CA LEU A 21 21.60 -9.21 8.78
C LEU A 21 23.05 -8.83 9.01
N GLN A 22 23.74 -8.53 7.95
CA GLN A 22 25.10 -8.01 8.00
C GLN A 22 25.06 -6.50 7.76
N LEU A 23 25.69 -5.74 8.67
CA LEU A 23 25.90 -4.32 8.46
C LEU A 23 27.04 -4.12 7.47
N LEU A 24 26.78 -3.36 6.42
CA LEU A 24 27.83 -2.90 5.52
C LEU A 24 28.48 -1.68 6.14
N ALA A 25 29.76 -1.80 6.42
CA ALA A 25 30.54 -0.81 7.17
C ALA A 25 30.99 0.42 6.35
N ASP A 26 30.32 0.70 5.23
CA ASP A 26 30.69 1.79 4.34
C ASP A 26 30.35 3.18 4.88
N LYS A 27 29.58 3.24 5.96
CA LYS A 27 29.19 4.51 6.59
C LYS A 27 29.50 4.48 8.08
N GLN A 28 30.32 5.42 8.51
CA GLN A 28 30.57 5.66 9.93
C GLN A 28 29.49 6.61 10.53
N PRO A 29 29.15 6.46 11.82
CA PRO A 29 29.76 5.56 12.82
C PRO A 29 29.18 4.14 12.76
N ILE A 30 30.04 3.16 13.06
CA ILE A 30 29.66 1.76 13.21
C ILE A 30 28.96 1.60 14.57
N PRO A 31 27.74 1.05 14.63
CA PRO A 31 27.07 0.82 15.90
C PRO A 31 27.79 -0.23 16.74
N SER A 32 27.85 0.02 18.04
CA SER A 32 28.45 -0.92 18.99
C SER A 32 27.49 -2.08 19.34
N PRO A 33 28.02 -3.26 19.69
CA PRO A 33 27.20 -4.35 20.20
C PRO A 33 26.34 -3.91 21.40
N GLY A 34 25.08 -4.34 21.42
CA GLY A 34 24.13 -4.00 22.48
C GLY A 34 23.29 -2.75 22.24
N MET A 35 23.50 -2.04 21.14
CA MET A 35 22.65 -0.92 20.76
C MET A 35 21.30 -1.41 20.19
N ASN A 36 20.24 -0.70 20.55
CA ASN A 36 18.92 -0.94 19.95
C ASN A 36 18.91 -0.49 18.50
N THR A 37 18.26 -1.26 17.65
CA THR A 37 18.12 -0.94 16.24
C THR A 37 16.70 -1.22 15.76
N MET A 38 16.30 -0.51 14.73
CA MET A 38 15.05 -0.77 14.00
C MET A 38 15.39 -1.25 12.60
N VAL A 39 14.82 -2.36 12.22
CA VAL A 39 15.00 -2.94 10.88
C VAL A 39 13.70 -2.79 10.09
N THR A 40 13.76 -2.08 8.97
CA THR A 40 12.64 -1.99 8.03
C THR A 40 12.91 -2.89 6.83
N ILE A 41 12.08 -3.90 6.66
CA ILE A 41 12.15 -4.83 5.53
C ILE A 41 11.17 -4.36 4.47
N ARG A 42 11.70 -3.98 3.32
CA ARG A 42 10.89 -3.71 2.13
C ARG A 42 10.90 -4.96 1.26
N CYS A 43 9.74 -5.50 1.02
CA CYS A 43 9.56 -6.59 0.08
C CYS A 43 9.03 -6.00 -1.22
N ASP A 44 9.83 -5.99 -2.25
CA ASP A 44 9.34 -5.70 -3.58
C ASP A 44 8.50 -6.90 -4.02
N SER A 45 7.21 -6.68 -4.18
CA SER A 45 6.35 -7.69 -4.77
C SER A 45 6.58 -7.64 -6.28
N ASP A 46 7.20 -8.68 -6.80
CA ASP A 46 7.48 -8.83 -8.24
C ASP A 46 6.21 -8.94 -9.11
N SER A 47 5.05 -8.73 -8.54
CA SER A 47 3.81 -8.73 -9.31
C SER A 47 3.50 -7.31 -9.79
N PRO A 48 3.69 -7.01 -11.07
CA PRO A 48 3.44 -5.67 -11.62
C PRO A 48 1.96 -5.25 -11.55
N ARG A 49 1.09 -6.16 -11.13
CA ARG A 49 -0.35 -5.94 -11.01
C ARG A 49 -0.81 -5.59 -9.59
N ASN A 50 0.08 -5.70 -8.60
CA ASN A 50 -0.26 -5.39 -7.22
C ASN A 50 -0.12 -3.90 -6.94
N LEU A 51 -1.22 -3.27 -6.61
CA LEU A 51 -1.29 -1.85 -6.26
C LEU A 51 -1.68 -1.69 -4.80
N SER A 52 -1.08 -0.74 -4.12
CA SER A 52 -1.44 -0.39 -2.75
C SER A 52 -2.35 0.82 -2.74
N VAL A 53 -3.55 0.66 -2.19
CA VAL A 53 -4.55 1.72 -2.08
C VAL A 53 -5.00 1.91 -0.64
N PRO A 54 -5.48 3.09 -0.25
CA PRO A 54 -6.14 3.26 1.05
C PRO A 54 -7.35 2.34 1.16
N GLY A 55 -7.54 1.69 2.30
CA GLY A 55 -8.67 0.78 2.51
C GLY A 55 -10.04 1.47 2.40
N ASN A 56 -10.12 2.75 2.76
CA ASN A 56 -11.33 3.57 2.64
C ASN A 56 -11.68 3.97 1.20
N ALA A 57 -10.80 3.71 0.23
CA ALA A 57 -11.07 3.94 -1.20
C ALA A 57 -11.78 2.76 -1.86
N ILE A 58 -11.91 1.62 -1.17
CA ILE A 58 -12.51 0.42 -1.71
C ILE A 58 -13.99 0.38 -1.34
N LEU A 59 -14.85 0.39 -2.35
CA LEU A 59 -16.28 0.22 -2.21
C LEU A 59 -16.66 -1.21 -2.56
N GLN A 60 -17.43 -1.85 -1.69
CA GLN A 60 -18.05 -3.13 -2.02
C GLN A 60 -19.47 -2.91 -2.54
N LYS A 61 -19.72 -3.33 -3.76
CA LYS A 61 -21.04 -3.27 -4.40
C LYS A 61 -21.36 -4.62 -5.04
N ASN A 62 -22.53 -5.18 -4.71
CA ASN A 62 -22.96 -6.47 -5.25
C ASN A 62 -21.96 -7.63 -5.08
N GLY A 63 -21.24 -7.67 -3.95
CA GLY A 63 -20.24 -8.70 -3.69
C GLY A 63 -18.90 -8.51 -4.41
N LYS A 64 -18.75 -7.42 -5.17
CA LYS A 64 -17.51 -7.07 -5.85
C LYS A 64 -16.89 -5.83 -5.25
N ALA A 65 -15.55 -5.83 -5.14
CA ALA A 65 -14.81 -4.65 -4.73
C ALA A 65 -14.53 -3.77 -5.94
N CYS A 66 -14.71 -2.47 -5.80
CA CYS A 66 -14.38 -1.50 -6.83
C CYS A 66 -13.76 -0.24 -6.23
N VAL A 67 -13.04 0.48 -7.03
CA VAL A 67 -12.47 1.79 -6.71
C VAL A 67 -12.88 2.80 -7.77
N PHE A 68 -12.96 4.07 -7.39
CA PHE A 68 -13.22 5.15 -8.32
C PHE A 68 -11.92 5.82 -8.73
N VAL A 69 -11.64 5.83 -10.01
CA VAL A 69 -10.49 6.53 -10.60
C VAL A 69 -10.95 7.89 -11.08
N TYR A 70 -10.27 8.92 -10.63
CA TYR A 70 -10.50 10.29 -11.07
C TYR A 70 -9.67 10.61 -12.30
N ASN A 71 -10.33 11.14 -13.32
CA ASN A 71 -9.67 11.61 -14.52
C ASN A 71 -9.62 13.15 -14.52
N PRO A 72 -8.44 13.76 -14.42
CA PRO A 72 -8.31 15.22 -14.40
C PRO A 72 -8.66 15.91 -15.71
N SER A 73 -8.69 15.18 -16.84
CA SER A 73 -9.04 15.77 -18.14
C SER A 73 -10.50 16.17 -18.24
N ASP A 74 -11.39 15.34 -17.69
CA ASP A 74 -12.85 15.51 -17.79
C ASP A 74 -13.50 15.81 -16.44
N ASN A 75 -12.71 15.81 -15.34
CA ASN A 75 -13.19 15.88 -13.96
C ASN A 75 -14.21 14.79 -13.62
N LYS A 76 -14.11 13.65 -14.29
CA LYS A 76 -15.01 12.52 -14.11
C LYS A 76 -14.36 11.40 -13.31
N VAL A 77 -15.20 10.65 -12.64
CA VAL A 77 -14.79 9.40 -11.97
C VAL A 77 -15.28 8.19 -12.74
N SER A 78 -14.43 7.18 -12.80
CA SER A 78 -14.75 5.89 -13.42
C SER A 78 -14.61 4.79 -12.38
N SER A 79 -15.64 3.96 -12.26
CA SER A 79 -15.58 2.76 -11.41
C SER A 79 -14.72 1.68 -12.08
N ARG A 80 -13.79 1.11 -11.31
CA ARG A 80 -12.95 -0.03 -11.73
C ARG A 80 -13.10 -1.17 -10.74
N GLU A 81 -13.41 -2.35 -11.26
CA GLU A 81 -13.44 -3.56 -10.45
C GLU A 81 -12.03 -3.97 -10.04
N VAL A 82 -11.87 -4.34 -8.78
CA VAL A 82 -10.59 -4.73 -8.20
C VAL A 82 -10.74 -5.99 -7.38
N THR A 83 -9.66 -6.74 -7.26
CA THR A 83 -9.59 -7.89 -6.35
C THR A 83 -8.70 -7.51 -5.18
N VAL A 84 -9.22 -7.59 -3.96
CA VAL A 84 -8.44 -7.37 -2.75
C VAL A 84 -7.61 -8.61 -2.47
N VAL A 85 -6.30 -8.47 -2.53
CA VAL A 85 -5.35 -9.55 -2.28
C VAL A 85 -5.03 -9.67 -0.80
N ARG A 86 -4.79 -8.54 -0.14
CA ARG A 86 -4.43 -8.49 1.28
C ARG A 86 -4.74 -7.13 1.89
N LEU A 87 -5.21 -7.17 3.13
CA LEU A 87 -5.30 -6.00 4.00
C LEU A 87 -3.99 -5.83 4.78
N MET A 88 -3.53 -4.62 4.91
CA MET A 88 -2.34 -4.27 5.67
C MET A 88 -2.72 -3.63 7.00
N SER A 89 -1.85 -3.77 8.00
CA SER A 89 -2.08 -3.22 9.35
C SER A 89 -2.05 -1.69 9.42
N ASP A 90 -1.53 -1.03 8.40
CA ASP A 90 -1.49 0.43 8.27
C ASP A 90 -2.77 1.05 7.66
N GLY A 91 -3.83 0.25 7.49
CA GLY A 91 -5.09 0.68 6.88
C GLY A 91 -5.08 0.75 5.36
N ARG A 92 -4.02 0.27 4.72
CA ARG A 92 -3.93 0.13 3.26
C ARG A 92 -4.32 -1.29 2.83
N SER A 93 -4.67 -1.42 1.59
CA SER A 93 -5.01 -2.70 0.97
C SER A 93 -4.19 -2.92 -0.28
N ILE A 94 -3.71 -4.14 -0.46
CA ILE A 94 -3.12 -4.56 -1.73
C ILE A 94 -4.23 -5.09 -2.62
N ILE A 95 -4.35 -4.51 -3.80
CA ILE A 95 -5.36 -4.87 -4.79
C ILE A 95 -4.70 -5.25 -6.11
N THR A 96 -5.42 -6.03 -6.86
CA THR A 96 -5.08 -6.38 -8.25
C THR A 96 -6.20 -5.92 -9.16
N SER A 97 -5.86 -5.30 -10.27
CA SER A 97 -6.81 -4.91 -11.31
C SER A 97 -6.13 -4.79 -12.67
N ASP A 98 -6.82 -5.20 -13.73
CA ASP A 98 -6.32 -5.05 -15.09
C ASP A 98 -6.54 -3.63 -15.65
N GLY A 99 -7.39 -2.84 -15.00
CA GLY A 99 -7.75 -1.49 -15.45
C GLY A 99 -7.09 -0.34 -14.71
N LEU A 100 -6.21 -0.63 -13.74
CA LEU A 100 -5.51 0.37 -12.94
C LEU A 100 -4.03 0.38 -13.27
N LYS A 101 -3.45 1.58 -13.25
CA LYS A 101 -2.01 1.80 -13.44
C LYS A 101 -1.42 2.52 -12.24
N PRO A 102 -0.14 2.30 -11.94
CA PRO A 102 0.56 3.13 -10.98
C PRO A 102 0.52 4.61 -11.39
N GLY A 103 0.15 5.48 -10.45
CA GLY A 103 -0.02 6.92 -10.72
C GLY A 103 -1.46 7.37 -10.96
N ASP A 104 -2.40 6.44 -11.11
CA ASP A 104 -3.82 6.79 -11.20
C ASP A 104 -4.30 7.45 -9.90
N LEU A 105 -5.13 8.48 -10.04
CA LEU A 105 -5.73 9.19 -8.92
C LEU A 105 -7.01 8.46 -8.48
N ILE A 106 -7.03 8.02 -7.23
CA ILE A 106 -8.13 7.26 -6.66
C ILE A 106 -8.88 8.12 -5.65
N VAL A 107 -10.21 8.07 -5.72
CA VAL A 107 -11.07 8.74 -4.74
C VAL A 107 -11.02 7.98 -3.41
N SER A 108 -10.65 8.66 -2.33
CA SER A 108 -10.55 8.08 -0.98
C SER A 108 -11.63 8.53 -0.02
N ALA A 109 -12.40 9.55 -0.36
CA ALA A 109 -13.47 10.08 0.47
C ALA A 109 -14.75 10.28 -0.35
N GLY A 110 -15.90 10.09 0.28
CA GLY A 110 -17.20 10.28 -0.38
C GLY A 110 -17.59 9.17 -1.37
N ILE A 111 -16.91 8.06 -1.38
CA ILE A 111 -17.12 6.95 -2.34
C ILE A 111 -18.54 6.37 -2.36
N HIS A 112 -19.27 6.52 -1.25
CA HIS A 112 -20.67 6.04 -1.14
C HIS A 112 -21.69 6.96 -1.80
N TYR A 113 -21.28 8.18 -2.15
CA TYR A 113 -22.15 9.22 -2.73
C TYR A 113 -21.86 9.46 -4.22
N ILE A 114 -20.86 8.79 -4.77
CA ILE A 114 -20.38 8.99 -6.14
C ILE A 114 -20.87 7.86 -7.03
N GLU A 115 -21.32 8.22 -8.24
CA GLU A 115 -21.69 7.26 -9.26
C GLU A 115 -20.67 7.23 -10.40
N ASN A 116 -20.69 6.12 -11.16
CA ASN A 116 -19.80 5.96 -12.31
C ASN A 116 -20.11 7.02 -13.39
N GLY A 117 -19.08 7.74 -13.81
CA GLY A 117 -19.19 8.80 -14.82
C GLY A 117 -19.59 10.17 -14.28
N GLU A 118 -19.74 10.31 -12.97
CA GLU A 118 -20.06 11.58 -12.33
C GLU A 118 -18.90 12.58 -12.42
N ILE A 119 -19.24 13.86 -12.57
CA ILE A 119 -18.27 14.95 -12.53
C ILE A 119 -18.05 15.36 -11.09
N VAL A 120 -16.81 15.29 -10.65
CA VAL A 120 -16.42 15.63 -9.26
C VAL A 120 -15.37 16.72 -9.25
N LYS A 121 -15.37 17.48 -8.17
CA LYS A 121 -14.32 18.46 -7.88
C LYS A 121 -13.44 17.90 -6.77
N PRO A 122 -12.13 17.72 -6.99
CA PRO A 122 -11.24 17.29 -5.93
C PRO A 122 -11.18 18.33 -4.82
N LEU A 123 -11.28 17.88 -3.58
CA LEU A 123 -11.07 18.74 -2.42
C LEU A 123 -9.57 19.09 -2.30
N PRO A 124 -9.26 20.30 -1.77
CA PRO A 124 -7.89 20.64 -1.47
C PRO A 124 -7.28 19.62 -0.51
N VAL A 125 -5.96 19.40 -0.61
CA VAL A 125 -5.22 18.46 0.22
C VAL A 125 -5.54 18.70 1.70
N ALA A 126 -5.79 17.62 2.44
CA ALA A 126 -6.02 17.67 3.87
C ALA A 126 -4.91 18.47 4.57
N SER A 127 -5.27 19.55 5.25
CA SER A 127 -4.37 20.32 6.11
C SER A 127 -4.43 19.78 7.53
N GLU A 128 -3.49 20.18 8.38
CA GLU A 128 -3.49 19.80 9.80
C GLU A 128 -4.80 20.17 10.54
N THR A 129 -5.52 21.15 10.03
CA THR A 129 -6.81 21.59 10.57
C THR A 129 -8.02 20.90 9.92
N ASN A 130 -7.82 20.22 8.80
CA ASN A 130 -8.87 19.51 8.07
C ASN A 130 -8.50 18.03 7.92
N ILE A 131 -8.51 17.33 9.02
CA ILE A 131 -8.25 15.87 9.08
C ILE A 131 -9.46 15.16 8.47
N GLY A 132 -9.30 14.66 7.24
CA GLY A 132 -10.31 13.87 6.54
C GLY A 132 -11.10 14.62 5.46
N GLY A 133 -10.77 15.85 5.13
CA GLY A 133 -11.40 16.58 4.01
C GLY A 133 -12.88 16.87 4.19
N LEU A 134 -13.35 17.03 5.42
CA LEU A 134 -14.76 17.21 5.79
C LEU A 134 -15.18 18.68 5.97
N LEU A 135 -14.62 19.56 5.17
CA LEU A 135 -15.13 20.96 5.08
C LEU A 135 -15.20 21.40 3.63
#